data_77da136139fd52b7be6764ce00ae3249
#
_entry.id   77da136139fd52b7be6764ce00ae3249
#
_cell.length_a   1.000
_cell.length_b   1.000
_cell.length_c   1.000
_cell.angle_alpha   90.00
_cell.angle_beta   90.00
_cell.angle_gamma   90.00
#
_symmetry.space_group_name_H-M   'P 1'
#
loop_
_entity.id
_entity.type
_entity.pdbx_description
1 polymer ?
#
loop_
_entity_poly.entity_id
_entity_poly.type
_entity_poly.pdbx_seq_one_letter_code
_entity_poly.pdbx_strand_id
1 'polypeptide(L)'
;MIRLSSMFQRLMQSAVVWSWAMNGLRLGSGVIVLPLLIHRLSGPDFGMYFVLLSLSALVPILDLGFAASIGRAVSYAMGGAKELQAQGYTPETSATGPNYELLGRLLPTARQLYRLLSFAALVLLGALGSTMVALRVHETSAPAVTWIAWGITLSAAVWELYAGWWNVFLRSMDQVRLSTQLGVLALAVRILLSCLLLIGGAGLLSVPLATR
;
A
#
# COMPACT_ATOMS: atom_id res chain seq x y z
N MET A 1 18.27 -15.12 -32.61
CA MET A 1 18.07 -15.28 -31.17
C MET A 1 18.58 -14.08 -30.31
N ILE A 2 19.67 -13.42 -30.64
CA ILE A 2 20.30 -12.35 -29.88
C ILE A 2 19.42 -11.06 -29.75
N ARG A 3 18.60 -10.73 -30.76
CA ARG A 3 17.71 -9.54 -30.72
C ARG A 3 16.53 -9.67 -29.75
N LEU A 4 16.01 -10.86 -29.53
CA LEU A 4 14.88 -11.09 -28.60
C LEU A 4 15.31 -10.92 -27.14
N SER A 5 16.52 -11.36 -26.79
CA SER A 5 17.04 -11.21 -25.42
C SER A 5 17.29 -9.75 -25.03
N SER A 6 17.82 -8.95 -25.96
CA SER A 6 18.05 -7.52 -25.72
C SER A 6 16.75 -6.69 -25.64
N MET A 7 15.74 -7.09 -26.43
CA MET A 7 14.42 -6.46 -26.37
C MET A 7 13.69 -6.82 -25.07
N PHE A 8 13.76 -8.08 -24.62
CA PHE A 8 13.23 -8.53 -23.34
C PHE A 8 13.93 -7.85 -22.16
N GLN A 9 15.25 -7.70 -22.19
CA GLN A 9 15.97 -6.95 -21.16
C GLN A 9 15.57 -5.48 -21.10
N ARG A 10 15.37 -4.81 -22.23
CA ARG A 10 14.89 -3.43 -22.27
C ARG A 10 13.46 -3.30 -21.73
N LEU A 11 12.57 -4.24 -22.04
CA LEU A 11 11.21 -4.29 -21.50
C LEU A 11 11.22 -4.47 -19.97
N MET A 12 12.03 -5.39 -19.47
CA MET A 12 12.18 -5.61 -18.03
C MET A 12 12.85 -4.43 -17.30
N GLN A 13 13.54 -3.56 -18.03
CA GLN A 13 14.12 -2.31 -17.49
C GLN A 13 13.15 -1.15 -17.49
N SER A 14 11.99 -1.25 -18.14
CA SER A 14 11.01 -0.17 -18.24
C SER A 14 10.09 -0.12 -17.01
N ALA A 15 10.02 1.03 -16.34
CA ALA A 15 9.06 1.28 -15.26
C ALA A 15 7.60 1.17 -15.74
N VAL A 16 7.35 1.48 -17.02
CA VAL A 16 6.03 1.39 -17.66
C VAL A 16 5.52 -0.05 -17.69
N VAL A 17 6.38 -1.00 -18.09
CA VAL A 17 6.01 -2.43 -18.14
C VAL A 17 5.62 -2.94 -16.76
N TRP A 18 6.37 -2.57 -15.74
CA TRP A 18 6.06 -2.95 -14.35
C TRP A 18 4.78 -2.30 -13.83
N SER A 19 4.48 -1.07 -14.24
CA SER A 19 3.21 -0.42 -13.92
C SER A 19 2.02 -1.11 -14.58
N TRP A 20 2.15 -1.54 -15.83
CA TRP A 20 1.13 -2.34 -16.52
C TRP A 20 0.97 -3.72 -15.86
N ALA A 21 2.06 -4.38 -15.48
CA ALA A 21 2.02 -5.64 -14.75
C ALA A 21 1.29 -5.49 -13.40
N MET A 22 1.57 -4.40 -12.67
CA MET A 22 0.88 -4.09 -11.41
C MET A 22 -0.63 -3.93 -11.61
N ASN A 23 -1.04 -3.14 -12.61
CA ASN A 23 -2.47 -2.92 -12.89
C ASN A 23 -3.16 -4.18 -13.39
N GLY A 24 -2.50 -4.94 -14.28
CA GLY A 24 -3.01 -6.23 -14.76
C GLY A 24 -3.18 -7.24 -13.62
N LEU A 25 -2.23 -7.29 -12.70
CA LEU A 25 -2.27 -8.18 -11.53
C LEU A 25 -3.39 -7.75 -10.55
N ARG A 26 -3.60 -6.44 -10.35
CA ARG A 26 -4.72 -5.92 -9.55
C ARG A 26 -6.07 -6.31 -10.13
N LEU A 27 -6.28 -6.09 -11.41
CA LEU A 27 -7.52 -6.47 -12.10
C LEU A 27 -7.71 -7.99 -12.11
N GLY A 28 -6.66 -8.74 -12.44
CA GLY A 28 -6.66 -10.20 -12.45
C GLY A 28 -6.93 -10.80 -11.07
N SER A 29 -6.46 -10.17 -10.00
CA SER A 29 -6.70 -10.65 -8.63
C SER A 29 -8.20 -10.66 -8.29
N GLY A 30 -8.94 -9.63 -8.69
CA GLY A 30 -10.39 -9.58 -8.49
C GLY A 30 -11.12 -10.71 -9.22
N VAL A 31 -10.71 -10.97 -10.48
CA VAL A 31 -11.31 -12.04 -11.30
C VAL A 31 -11.04 -13.44 -10.73
N ILE A 32 -9.88 -13.65 -10.10
CA ILE A 32 -9.48 -14.94 -9.54
C ILE A 32 -10.06 -15.11 -8.11
N VAL A 33 -9.89 -14.10 -7.27
CA VAL A 33 -10.20 -14.20 -5.84
C VAL A 33 -11.71 -14.15 -5.60
N LEU A 34 -12.47 -13.34 -6.34
CA LEU A 34 -13.91 -13.17 -6.11
C LEU A 34 -14.72 -14.46 -6.31
N PRO A 35 -14.57 -15.22 -7.41
CA PRO A 35 -15.27 -16.50 -7.55
C PRO A 35 -14.90 -17.50 -6.45
N LEU A 36 -13.62 -17.51 -6.03
CA LEU A 36 -13.16 -18.40 -4.97
C LEU A 36 -13.80 -18.05 -3.62
N LEU A 37 -13.94 -16.75 -3.32
CA LEU A 37 -14.64 -16.26 -2.13
C LEU A 37 -16.11 -16.66 -2.13
N ILE A 38 -16.82 -16.49 -3.25
CA ILE A 38 -18.24 -16.87 -3.38
C ILE A 38 -18.45 -18.37 -3.15
N HIS A 39 -17.50 -19.21 -3.61
CA HIS A 39 -17.62 -20.66 -3.44
C HIS A 39 -17.21 -21.17 -2.05
N ARG A 40 -16.38 -20.42 -1.32
CA ARG A 40 -15.78 -20.87 -0.06
C ARG A 40 -16.34 -20.19 1.18
N LEU A 41 -16.92 -19.00 1.06
CA LEU A 41 -17.48 -18.27 2.18
C LEU A 41 -19.01 -18.45 2.24
N SER A 42 -19.57 -18.51 3.46
CA SER A 42 -21.00 -18.38 3.67
C SER A 42 -21.48 -16.97 3.30
N GLY A 43 -22.78 -16.78 3.05
CA GLY A 43 -23.33 -15.45 2.73
C GLY A 43 -22.96 -14.36 3.76
N PRO A 44 -23.12 -14.61 5.07
CA PRO A 44 -22.73 -13.66 6.11
C PRO A 44 -21.20 -13.37 6.14
N ASP A 45 -20.36 -14.40 5.98
CA ASP A 45 -18.91 -14.24 5.93
C ASP A 45 -18.47 -13.44 4.71
N PHE A 46 -19.14 -13.63 3.57
CA PHE A 46 -18.93 -12.84 2.36
C PHE A 46 -19.32 -11.37 2.56
N GLY A 47 -20.43 -11.11 3.28
CA GLY A 47 -20.80 -9.76 3.70
C GLY A 47 -19.73 -9.10 4.58
N MET A 48 -19.20 -9.84 5.56
CA MET A 48 -18.13 -9.37 6.43
C MET A 48 -16.83 -9.08 5.66
N TYR A 49 -16.51 -9.87 4.63
CA TYR A 49 -15.40 -9.60 3.72
C TYR A 49 -15.49 -8.19 3.14
N PHE A 50 -16.66 -7.78 2.63
CA PHE A 50 -16.85 -6.44 2.07
C PHE A 50 -16.75 -5.32 3.12
N VAL A 51 -17.18 -5.58 4.36
CA VAL A 51 -16.97 -4.63 5.47
C VAL A 51 -15.47 -4.40 5.69
N LEU A 52 -14.69 -5.46 5.81
CA LEU A 52 -13.23 -5.38 5.99
C LEU A 52 -12.53 -4.71 4.80
N LEU A 53 -12.98 -5.03 3.57
CA LEU A 53 -12.48 -4.40 2.34
C LEU A 53 -12.75 -2.90 2.33
N SER A 54 -13.97 -2.48 2.67
CA SER A 54 -14.37 -1.07 2.71
C SER A 54 -13.58 -0.28 3.76
N LEU A 55 -13.37 -0.86 4.95
CA LEU A 55 -12.54 -0.26 5.99
C LEU A 55 -11.08 -0.11 5.51
N SER A 56 -10.56 -1.09 4.79
CA SER A 56 -9.23 -1.04 4.19
C SER A 56 -9.12 0.05 3.13
N ALA A 57 -10.18 0.31 2.36
CA ALA A 57 -10.20 1.35 1.33
C ALA A 57 -10.14 2.78 1.89
N LEU A 58 -10.37 2.98 3.20
CA LEU A 58 -10.23 4.28 3.84
C LEU A 58 -8.76 4.68 4.07
N VAL A 59 -7.81 3.74 4.07
CA VAL A 59 -6.41 4.01 4.41
C VAL A 59 -5.74 5.03 3.48
N PRO A 60 -5.90 4.98 2.14
CA PRO A 60 -5.36 6.02 1.26
C PRO A 60 -5.93 7.42 1.54
N ILE A 61 -7.17 7.51 2.03
CA ILE A 61 -7.79 8.78 2.39
C ILE A 61 -7.12 9.38 3.62
N LEU A 62 -6.69 8.55 4.57
CA LEU A 62 -6.01 8.96 5.80
C LEU A 62 -4.60 9.52 5.56
N ASP A 63 -4.01 9.32 4.37
CA ASP A 63 -2.76 9.99 3.98
C ASP A 63 -2.95 11.50 3.79
N LEU A 64 -4.19 11.98 3.58
CA LEU A 64 -4.55 13.40 3.45
C LEU A 64 -3.72 14.15 2.39
N GLY A 65 -3.10 13.44 1.44
CA GLY A 65 -2.27 14.02 0.38
C GLY A 65 -0.85 14.38 0.82
N PHE A 66 -0.41 14.00 2.01
CA PHE A 66 0.96 14.25 2.48
C PHE A 66 2.01 13.56 1.61
N ALA A 67 1.70 12.40 1.02
CA ALA A 67 2.58 11.75 0.07
C ALA A 67 3.00 12.67 -1.08
N ALA A 68 2.06 13.44 -1.65
CA ALA A 68 2.34 14.37 -2.73
C ALA A 68 3.20 15.56 -2.26
N SER A 69 2.95 16.07 -1.06
CA SER A 69 3.69 17.21 -0.50
C SER A 69 5.12 16.83 -0.14
N ILE A 70 5.31 15.72 0.56
CA ILE A 70 6.64 15.18 0.89
C ILE A 70 7.39 14.80 -0.38
N GLY A 71 6.72 14.16 -1.34
CA GLY A 71 7.32 13.79 -2.61
C GLY A 71 7.89 14.99 -3.37
N ARG A 72 7.15 16.11 -3.42
CA ARG A 72 7.65 17.35 -4.00
C ARG A 72 8.86 17.90 -3.26
N ALA A 73 8.81 17.91 -1.91
CA ALA A 73 9.92 18.38 -1.10
C ALA A 73 11.20 17.55 -1.35
N VAL A 74 11.08 16.24 -1.41
CA VAL A 74 12.19 15.32 -1.73
C VAL A 74 12.71 15.57 -3.15
N SER A 75 11.81 15.73 -4.14
CA SER A 75 12.21 16.02 -5.52
C SER A 75 12.95 17.37 -5.65
N TYR A 76 12.55 18.39 -4.90
CA TYR A 76 13.27 19.66 -4.86
C TYR A 76 14.66 19.50 -4.25
N ALA A 77 14.78 18.75 -3.14
CA ALA A 77 16.09 18.47 -2.54
C ALA A 77 16.99 17.66 -3.47
N MET A 78 16.43 16.71 -4.24
CA MET A 78 17.16 15.99 -5.29
C MET A 78 17.61 16.89 -6.44
N GLY A 79 16.83 17.93 -6.75
CA GLY A 79 17.17 18.97 -7.73
C GLY A 79 18.16 20.04 -7.22
N GLY A 80 18.72 19.89 -6.00
CA GLY A 80 19.70 20.82 -5.45
C GLY A 80 19.11 22.07 -4.80
N ALA A 81 17.84 22.04 -4.42
CA ALA A 81 17.23 23.15 -3.69
C ALA A 81 17.97 23.41 -2.36
N LYS A 82 18.28 24.67 -2.07
CA LYS A 82 18.92 25.06 -0.81
C LYS A 82 17.97 25.01 0.36
N GLU A 83 16.78 25.58 0.16
CA GLU A 83 15.72 25.63 1.17
C GLU A 83 14.35 25.42 0.49
N LEU A 84 13.42 24.87 1.27
CA LEU A 84 12.02 24.74 0.88
C LEU A 84 11.25 25.96 1.36
N GLN A 85 10.47 26.55 0.46
CA GLN A 85 9.55 27.63 0.79
C GLN A 85 8.10 27.13 0.76
N ALA A 86 7.19 27.87 1.37
CA ALA A 86 5.75 27.55 1.37
C ALA A 86 5.21 27.45 -0.07
N GLN A 87 5.77 28.23 -1.00
CA GLN A 87 5.47 28.18 -2.42
C GLN A 87 6.78 28.04 -3.21
N GLY A 88 7.17 26.81 -3.51
CA GLY A 88 8.33 26.53 -4.31
C GLY A 88 9.61 26.26 -3.52
N TYR A 89 10.74 26.65 -4.09
CA TYR A 89 12.09 26.45 -3.50
C TYR A 89 13.03 27.56 -3.93
N THR A 90 14.07 27.79 -3.13
CA THR A 90 15.18 28.68 -3.53
C THR A 90 16.21 27.86 -4.29
N PRO A 91 16.40 28.11 -5.60
CA PRO A 91 17.44 27.43 -6.36
C PRO A 91 18.80 27.88 -5.87
N GLU A 92 19.73 26.95 -5.76
CA GLU A 92 21.13 27.29 -5.57
C GLU A 92 21.76 27.47 -6.95
N THR A 93 22.24 28.67 -7.23
CA THR A 93 22.76 29.06 -8.55
C THR A 93 24.03 28.30 -8.99
N SER A 94 24.60 27.49 -8.10
CA SER A 94 25.86 26.76 -8.29
C SER A 94 25.87 25.30 -7.87
N ALA A 95 24.76 24.76 -7.33
CA ALA A 95 24.72 23.37 -6.88
C ALA A 95 24.43 22.41 -8.03
N THR A 96 25.45 21.63 -8.40
CA THR A 96 25.37 20.56 -9.40
C THR A 96 25.06 19.22 -8.76
N GLY A 97 23.97 19.08 -7.97
CA GLY A 97 23.64 17.78 -7.41
C GLY A 97 22.62 17.81 -6.26
N PRO A 98 22.26 16.64 -5.73
CA PRO A 98 21.30 16.53 -4.64
C PRO A 98 21.78 17.18 -3.34
N ASN A 99 20.88 17.89 -2.65
CA ASN A 99 21.15 18.42 -1.31
C ASN A 99 20.87 17.33 -0.26
N TYR A 100 21.89 16.57 0.09
CA TYR A 100 21.80 15.48 1.06
C TYR A 100 21.52 15.98 2.49
N GLU A 101 21.91 17.20 2.84
CA GLU A 101 21.62 17.78 4.15
C GLU A 101 20.11 18.03 4.31
N LEU A 102 19.49 18.62 3.29
CA LEU A 102 18.04 18.83 3.26
C LEU A 102 17.29 17.51 3.26
N LEU A 103 17.73 16.51 2.48
CA LEU A 103 17.17 15.16 2.50
C LEU A 103 17.27 14.52 3.88
N GLY A 104 18.41 14.69 4.57
CA GLY A 104 18.60 14.18 5.93
C GLY A 104 17.65 14.79 6.96
N ARG A 105 17.22 16.05 6.76
CA ARG A 105 16.21 16.72 7.60
C ARG A 105 14.78 16.30 7.24
N LEU A 106 14.49 16.04 5.96
CA LEU A 106 13.18 15.62 5.49
C LEU A 106 12.82 14.20 5.95
N LEU A 107 13.79 13.30 6.00
CA LEU A 107 13.57 11.89 6.35
C LEU A 107 12.94 11.69 7.75
N PRO A 108 13.51 12.25 8.84
CA PRO A 108 12.92 12.09 10.17
C PRO A 108 11.56 12.80 10.28
N THR A 109 11.40 13.94 9.61
CA THR A 109 10.13 14.70 9.58
C THR A 109 9.03 13.88 8.92
N ALA A 110 9.29 13.30 7.75
CA ALA A 110 8.36 12.42 7.06
C ALA A 110 8.00 11.20 7.92
N ARG A 111 9.02 10.55 8.52
CA ARG A 111 8.81 9.39 9.39
C ARG A 111 7.97 9.74 10.61
N GLN A 112 8.19 10.90 11.22
CA GLN A 112 7.40 11.35 12.36
C GLN A 112 5.95 11.65 11.97
N LEU A 113 5.73 12.30 10.82
CA LEU A 113 4.40 12.58 10.29
C LEU A 113 3.64 11.29 10.03
N TYR A 114 4.22 10.33 9.30
CA TYR A 114 3.58 9.06 9.02
C TYR A 114 3.32 8.22 10.27
N ARG A 115 4.17 8.33 11.30
CA ARG A 115 3.90 7.72 12.61
C ARG A 115 2.67 8.33 13.28
N LEU A 116 2.51 9.66 13.21
CA LEU A 116 1.33 10.34 13.76
C LEU A 116 0.06 9.96 12.98
N LEU A 117 0.12 9.96 11.65
CA LEU A 117 -0.99 9.54 10.78
C LEU A 117 -1.40 8.08 11.05
N SER A 118 -0.43 7.19 11.23
CA SER A 118 -0.68 5.78 11.54
C SER A 118 -1.33 5.60 12.91
N PHE A 119 -0.92 6.39 13.90
CA PHE A 119 -1.57 6.38 15.20
C PHE A 119 -3.01 6.92 15.13
N ALA A 120 -3.24 8.01 14.40
CA ALA A 120 -4.59 8.52 14.16
C ALA A 120 -5.46 7.49 13.41
N ALA A 121 -4.90 6.82 12.39
CA ALA A 121 -5.56 5.75 11.68
C ALA A 121 -5.90 4.56 12.60
N LEU A 122 -5.00 4.17 13.49
CA LEU A 122 -5.26 3.12 14.47
C LEU A 122 -6.47 3.46 15.36
N VAL A 123 -6.53 4.69 15.84
CA VAL A 123 -7.64 5.14 16.70
C VAL A 123 -8.95 5.23 15.91
N LEU A 124 -8.94 5.88 14.75
CA LEU A 124 -10.14 6.09 13.94
C LEU A 124 -10.67 4.77 13.35
N LEU A 125 -9.82 4.00 12.66
CA LEU A 125 -10.23 2.73 12.09
C LEU A 125 -10.49 1.69 13.19
N GLY A 126 -9.71 1.70 14.27
CA GLY A 126 -9.93 0.84 15.43
C GLY A 126 -11.31 1.07 16.04
N ALA A 127 -11.68 2.32 16.29
CA ALA A 127 -13.00 2.65 16.85
C ALA A 127 -14.13 2.35 15.87
N LEU A 128 -14.09 2.95 14.66
CA LEU A 128 -15.16 2.80 13.67
C LEU A 128 -15.27 1.36 13.15
N GLY A 129 -14.15 0.73 12.84
CA GLY A 129 -14.13 -0.63 12.31
C GLY A 129 -14.54 -1.67 13.36
N SER A 130 -14.10 -1.52 14.62
CA SER A 130 -14.52 -2.43 15.68
C SER A 130 -16.01 -2.32 15.97
N THR A 131 -16.61 -1.13 15.92
CA THR A 131 -18.05 -0.99 16.05
C THR A 131 -18.81 -1.66 14.90
N MET A 132 -18.34 -1.47 13.65
CA MET A 132 -18.96 -2.12 12.49
C MET A 132 -18.84 -3.65 12.52
N VAL A 133 -17.68 -4.15 12.94
CA VAL A 133 -17.47 -5.61 13.11
C VAL A 133 -18.35 -6.14 14.24
N ALA A 134 -18.42 -5.46 15.39
CA ALA A 134 -19.24 -5.85 16.53
C ALA A 134 -20.75 -5.97 16.18
N LEU A 135 -21.25 -5.06 15.34
CA LEU A 135 -22.66 -5.08 14.93
C LEU A 135 -23.01 -6.29 14.05
N ARG A 136 -22.06 -6.85 13.33
CA ARG A 136 -22.31 -7.93 12.35
C ARG A 136 -21.62 -9.25 12.66
N VAL A 137 -20.73 -9.28 13.65
CA VAL A 137 -19.94 -10.48 13.97
C VAL A 137 -20.82 -11.68 14.36
N HIS A 138 -21.98 -11.44 14.96
CA HIS A 138 -22.92 -12.49 15.38
C HIS A 138 -23.57 -13.22 14.19
N GLU A 139 -23.57 -12.61 13.00
CA GLU A 139 -24.10 -13.22 11.79
C GLU A 139 -23.07 -14.14 11.11
N THR A 140 -21.78 -14.02 11.45
CA THR A 140 -20.69 -14.79 10.83
C THR A 140 -20.60 -16.21 11.39
N SER A 141 -20.10 -17.14 10.58
CA SER A 141 -19.95 -18.56 10.96
C SER A 141 -19.00 -18.79 12.13
N ALA A 142 -18.01 -17.90 12.32
CA ALA A 142 -16.99 -18.00 13.35
C ALA A 142 -16.60 -16.62 13.92
N PRO A 143 -17.32 -16.10 14.95
CA PRO A 143 -17.08 -14.76 15.51
C PRO A 143 -15.66 -14.51 15.97
N ALA A 144 -15.01 -15.49 16.60
CA ALA A 144 -13.63 -15.36 17.05
C ALA A 144 -12.66 -15.19 15.87
N VAL A 145 -12.85 -15.94 14.80
CA VAL A 145 -12.05 -15.84 13.57
C VAL A 145 -12.22 -14.47 12.91
N THR A 146 -13.44 -13.94 12.93
CA THR A 146 -13.75 -12.61 12.39
C THR A 146 -13.00 -11.51 13.16
N TRP A 147 -12.95 -11.58 14.48
CA TRP A 147 -12.17 -10.63 15.29
C TRP A 147 -10.66 -10.73 15.03
N ILE A 148 -10.14 -11.93 14.86
CA ILE A 148 -8.73 -12.13 14.50
C ILE A 148 -8.45 -11.55 13.12
N ALA A 149 -9.31 -11.83 12.13
CA ALA A 149 -9.19 -11.28 10.78
C ALA A 149 -9.24 -9.74 10.79
N TRP A 150 -10.12 -9.15 11.58
CA TRP A 150 -10.17 -7.70 11.80
C TRP A 150 -8.87 -7.17 12.41
N GLY A 151 -8.38 -7.77 13.47
CA GLY A 151 -7.12 -7.36 14.12
C GLY A 151 -5.93 -7.39 13.17
N ILE A 152 -5.82 -8.43 12.34
CA ILE A 152 -4.77 -8.54 11.32
C ILE A 152 -4.96 -7.45 10.24
N THR A 153 -6.20 -7.22 9.77
CA THR A 153 -6.51 -6.20 8.77
C THR A 153 -6.15 -4.80 9.28
N LEU A 154 -6.53 -4.47 10.52
CA LEU A 154 -6.22 -3.19 11.16
C LEU A 154 -4.71 -3.01 11.32
N SER A 155 -4.01 -4.03 11.79
CA SER A 155 -2.54 -3.98 11.96
C SER A 155 -1.84 -3.79 10.62
N ALA A 156 -2.27 -4.50 9.58
CA ALA A 156 -1.74 -4.35 8.23
C ALA A 156 -2.02 -2.95 7.66
N ALA A 157 -3.20 -2.39 7.92
CA ALA A 157 -3.62 -1.05 7.52
C ALA A 157 -2.72 0.04 8.12
N VAL A 158 -2.51 -0.04 9.43
CA VAL A 158 -1.66 0.90 10.18
C VAL A 158 -0.20 0.78 9.74
N TRP A 159 0.28 -0.44 9.55
CA TRP A 159 1.64 -0.68 9.05
C TRP A 159 1.86 -0.12 7.64
N GLU A 160 0.91 -0.33 6.73
CA GLU A 160 1.00 0.17 5.35
C GLU A 160 1.05 1.69 5.33
N LEU A 161 0.21 2.36 6.12
CA LEU A 161 0.25 3.82 6.22
C LEU A 161 1.58 4.28 6.81
N TYR A 162 2.06 3.63 7.89
CA TYR A 162 3.37 3.94 8.47
C TYR A 162 4.51 3.76 7.46
N ALA A 163 4.50 2.68 6.69
CA ALA A 163 5.52 2.42 5.67
C ALA A 163 5.38 3.32 4.42
N GLY A 164 4.31 4.12 4.32
CA GLY A 164 4.05 5.01 3.18
C GLY A 164 5.19 5.98 2.88
N TRP A 165 5.88 6.53 3.91
CA TRP A 165 7.02 7.42 3.74
C TRP A 165 8.14 6.81 2.87
N TRP A 166 8.38 5.52 3.01
CA TRP A 166 9.38 4.76 2.29
C TRP A 166 9.12 4.76 0.78
N ASN A 167 7.86 4.50 0.38
CA ASN A 167 7.44 4.54 -1.02
C ASN A 167 7.55 5.96 -1.62
N VAL A 168 7.19 6.98 -0.83
CA VAL A 168 7.29 8.38 -1.25
C VAL A 168 8.74 8.74 -1.55
N PHE A 169 9.66 8.42 -0.65
CA PHE A 169 11.09 8.67 -0.85
C PHE A 169 11.64 7.94 -2.07
N LEU A 170 11.41 6.63 -2.20
CA LEU A 170 11.90 5.86 -3.34
C LEU A 170 11.43 6.42 -4.68
N ARG A 171 10.15 6.78 -4.79
CA ARG A 171 9.60 7.37 -6.01
C ARG A 171 10.17 8.74 -6.32
N SER A 172 10.38 9.57 -5.31
CA SER A 172 10.89 10.93 -5.47
C SER A 172 12.40 10.97 -5.74
N MET A 173 13.13 9.88 -5.42
CA MET A 173 14.54 9.68 -5.76
C MET A 173 14.73 8.98 -7.12
N ASP A 174 13.72 9.01 -7.98
CA ASP A 174 13.70 8.37 -9.32
C ASP A 174 13.85 6.84 -9.31
N GLN A 175 13.64 6.20 -8.14
CA GLN A 175 13.65 4.75 -8.01
C GLN A 175 12.25 4.13 -8.25
N VAL A 176 11.48 4.71 -9.18
CA VAL A 176 10.10 4.28 -9.52
C VAL A 176 10.07 2.82 -9.93
N ARG A 177 11.05 2.38 -10.71
CA ARG A 177 11.17 0.99 -11.16
C ARG A 177 11.28 0.03 -9.98
N LEU A 178 12.20 0.29 -9.04
CA LEU A 178 12.41 -0.58 -7.88
C LEU A 178 11.15 -0.63 -7.00
N SER A 179 10.55 0.52 -6.72
CA SER A 179 9.30 0.60 -5.96
C SER A 179 8.18 -0.23 -6.60
N THR A 180 8.03 -0.13 -7.94
CA THR A 180 6.99 -0.86 -8.67
C THR A 180 7.27 -2.35 -8.74
N GLN A 181 8.52 -2.78 -8.93
CA GLN A 181 8.93 -4.19 -8.92
C GLN A 181 8.63 -4.85 -7.57
N LEU A 182 9.02 -4.19 -6.46
CA LEU A 182 8.72 -4.67 -5.12
C LEU A 182 7.21 -4.74 -4.88
N GLY A 183 6.45 -3.75 -5.38
CA GLY A 183 4.99 -3.75 -5.31
C GLY A 183 4.35 -4.91 -6.06
N VAL A 184 4.80 -5.21 -7.29
CA VAL A 184 4.33 -6.35 -8.09
C VAL A 184 4.63 -7.67 -7.38
N LEU A 185 5.84 -7.83 -6.87
CA LEU A 185 6.23 -9.04 -6.14
C LEU A 185 5.38 -9.23 -4.88
N ALA A 186 5.22 -8.18 -4.08
CA ALA A 186 4.40 -8.20 -2.88
C ALA A 186 2.94 -8.57 -3.20
N LEU A 187 2.37 -7.98 -4.27
CA LEU A 187 1.01 -8.27 -4.70
C LEU A 187 0.86 -9.72 -5.21
N ALA A 188 1.82 -10.23 -5.97
CA ALA A 188 1.81 -11.61 -6.45
C ALA A 188 1.86 -12.61 -5.28
N VAL A 189 2.78 -12.41 -4.33
CA VAL A 189 2.87 -13.24 -3.11
C VAL A 189 1.56 -13.20 -2.32
N ARG A 190 0.96 -12.04 -2.18
CA ARG A 190 -0.31 -11.84 -1.49
C ARG A 190 -1.46 -12.61 -2.16
N ILE A 191 -1.60 -12.52 -3.49
CA ILE A 191 -2.63 -13.25 -4.23
C ILE A 191 -2.44 -14.75 -4.06
N LEU A 192 -1.21 -15.25 -4.21
CA LEU A 192 -0.89 -16.67 -4.01
C LEU A 192 -1.26 -17.13 -2.59
N LEU A 193 -0.86 -16.36 -1.58
CA LEU A 193 -1.14 -16.70 -0.20
C LEU A 193 -2.65 -16.66 0.12
N SER A 194 -3.38 -15.67 -0.43
CA SER A 194 -4.83 -15.60 -0.32
C SER A 194 -5.51 -16.82 -0.95
N CYS A 195 -5.11 -17.21 -2.14
CA CYS A 195 -5.65 -18.39 -2.81
C CYS A 195 -5.35 -19.68 -2.03
N LEU A 196 -4.12 -19.85 -1.53
CA LEU A 196 -3.74 -21.01 -0.72
C LEU A 196 -4.55 -21.09 0.58
N LEU A 197 -4.74 -19.98 1.28
CA LEU A 197 -5.55 -19.95 2.51
C LEU A 197 -7.03 -20.21 2.24
N LEU A 198 -7.59 -19.69 1.15
CA LEU A 198 -8.98 -19.96 0.76
C LEU A 198 -9.18 -21.45 0.40
N ILE A 199 -8.24 -22.04 -0.35
CA ILE A 199 -8.28 -23.47 -0.70
C ILE A 199 -8.12 -24.33 0.56
N GLY A 200 -7.24 -23.92 1.48
CA GLY A 200 -7.00 -24.59 2.77
C GLY A 200 -8.14 -24.45 3.79
N GLY A 201 -9.22 -23.72 3.45
CA GLY A 201 -10.39 -23.57 4.34
C GLY A 201 -10.21 -22.54 5.47
N ALA A 202 -9.24 -21.65 5.38
CA ALA A 202 -9.00 -20.61 6.38
C ALA A 202 -10.09 -19.51 6.42
N GLY A 203 -11.08 -19.55 5.52
CA GLY A 203 -12.25 -18.67 5.53
C GLY A 203 -11.86 -17.18 5.55
N LEU A 204 -12.43 -16.46 6.53
CA LEU A 204 -12.19 -15.02 6.70
C LEU A 204 -10.73 -14.63 6.99
N LEU A 205 -9.86 -15.54 7.44
CA LEU A 205 -8.44 -15.23 7.66
C LEU A 205 -7.67 -14.94 6.36
N SER A 206 -8.20 -15.33 5.21
CA SER A 206 -7.62 -14.96 3.91
C SER A 206 -7.85 -13.49 3.54
N VAL A 207 -8.84 -12.83 4.16
CA VAL A 207 -9.28 -11.46 3.86
C VAL A 207 -8.17 -10.42 3.98
N PRO A 208 -7.38 -10.36 5.07
CA PRO A 208 -6.32 -9.37 5.23
C PRO A 208 -5.29 -9.41 4.10
N LEU A 209 -5.15 -10.56 3.46
CA LEU A 209 -4.22 -10.78 2.37
C LEU A 209 -4.84 -10.46 1.00
N ALA A 210 -6.15 -10.64 0.85
CA ALA A 210 -6.87 -10.37 -0.40
C ALA A 210 -7.16 -8.88 -0.62
N THR A 211 -7.26 -8.10 0.44
CA THR A 211 -7.74 -6.70 0.40
C THR A 211 -6.68 -5.66 0.06
N ARG A 212 -5.38 -6.04 -0.11
CA ARG A 212 -4.32 -5.04 -0.29
C ARG A 212 -3.26 -5.41 -1.29
#